data_e7f83c7a82e001514454a230fbebf811
#
_entry.id   e7f83c7a82e001514454a230fbebf811
#
_cell.length_a   1.000
_cell.length_b   1.000
_cell.length_c   1.000
_cell.angle_alpha   90.00
_cell.angle_beta   90.00
_cell.angle_gamma   90.00
#
_symmetry.space_group_name_H-M   'P 1'
#
loop_
_entity.id
_entity.type
_entity.pdbx_description
1 polymer ?
#
loop_
_entity_poly.entity_id
_entity_poly.type
_entity_poly.pdbx_seq_one_letter_code
_entity_poly.pdbx_strand_id
1 'polypeptide(L)'
;MSPSFCSGRCSVALFLVISAVPVAYLISLELAVPSTHVFSYHSSGFFRECAKWDDVGRRFLVSFMDGGGVGEIVPKDSDDGLKEVTLVKDIDLAGNASLGIAIDRVRNRLLVAVADLLGNRYSALAAYDLSTWRRLFLAELSGHGKEKTFADDVAVDEQGNAYVTDAKASKIWKVDVNGKLVYTITSPLFTPPGWYNNLVALNGIIYHPDGFLIVIHTFSGFLYKIDLTNGDIIRDNKVTVIDVSGGTLRFGDGLELLSPTKIVVAGSPSSKLVESSDGWKTASVTGWFSSGMVHRLVSSATVKEGRVYLNHIVGFGSKKKHMLVEAVF
;
A
#
# COMPACT_ATOMS: atom_id res chain seq x y z
N MET A 1 44.78 -29.22 29.34
CA MET A 1 44.80 -27.94 28.58
C MET A 1 43.41 -27.37 28.60
N SER A 2 43.15 -26.39 29.44
CA SER A 2 41.87 -25.68 29.51
C SER A 2 41.83 -24.65 28.40
N PRO A 3 40.74 -24.56 27.64
CA PRO A 3 40.58 -23.46 26.66
C PRO A 3 40.44 -22.15 27.45
N SER A 4 41.38 -21.22 27.28
CA SER A 4 41.30 -19.89 27.80
C SER A 4 40.12 -19.17 27.11
N PHE A 5 39.06 -18.92 27.85
CA PHE A 5 37.95 -18.08 27.41
C PHE A 5 38.47 -16.71 26.97
N CYS A 6 38.16 -16.34 25.76
CA CYS A 6 38.42 -15.02 25.22
C CYS A 6 37.94 -13.96 26.23
N SER A 7 38.83 -13.06 26.65
CA SER A 7 38.54 -12.09 27.70
C SER A 7 37.30 -11.27 27.32
N GLY A 8 36.49 -10.85 28.29
CA GLY A 8 35.26 -10.09 28.06
C GLY A 8 35.43 -8.87 27.14
N ARG A 9 36.68 -8.35 27.04
CA ARG A 9 37.05 -7.28 26.09
C ARG A 9 36.97 -7.72 24.64
N CYS A 10 37.36 -8.99 24.30
CA CYS A 10 37.22 -9.50 22.94
C CYS A 10 35.76 -9.74 22.57
N SER A 11 34.92 -10.18 23.52
CA SER A 11 33.48 -10.37 23.30
C SER A 11 32.77 -9.05 23.09
N VAL A 12 33.12 -8.01 23.82
CA VAL A 12 32.57 -6.65 23.64
C VAL A 12 33.02 -6.07 22.30
N ALA A 13 34.30 -6.22 21.93
CA ALA A 13 34.81 -5.75 20.64
C ALA A 13 34.10 -6.46 19.45
N LEU A 14 33.92 -7.78 19.56
CA LEU A 14 33.19 -8.56 18.55
C LEU A 14 31.75 -8.13 18.43
N PHE A 15 31.07 -7.90 19.56
CA PHE A 15 29.69 -7.41 19.57
C PHE A 15 29.57 -6.02 18.92
N LEU A 16 30.51 -5.09 19.22
CA LEU A 16 30.55 -3.76 18.60
C LEU A 16 30.80 -3.84 17.10
N VAL A 17 31.68 -4.72 16.62
CA VAL A 17 31.90 -4.90 15.19
C VAL A 17 30.68 -5.49 14.51
N ILE A 18 30.06 -6.53 15.08
CA ILE A 18 28.86 -7.17 14.53
C ILE A 18 27.68 -6.17 14.46
N SER A 19 27.53 -5.30 15.46
CA SER A 19 26.48 -4.28 15.45
C SER A 19 26.81 -3.07 14.56
N ALA A 20 28.07 -2.71 14.38
CA ALA A 20 28.47 -1.57 13.56
C ALA A 20 28.27 -1.83 12.05
N VAL A 21 28.47 -3.08 11.59
CA VAL A 21 28.34 -3.42 10.16
C VAL A 21 26.91 -3.19 9.64
N PRO A 22 25.83 -3.69 10.25
CA PRO A 22 24.47 -3.40 9.84
C PRO A 22 24.13 -1.90 9.88
N VAL A 23 24.60 -1.18 10.90
CA VAL A 23 24.38 0.27 11.00
C VAL A 23 25.09 1.01 9.89
N ALA A 24 26.37 0.70 9.62
CA ALA A 24 27.12 1.29 8.53
C ALA A 24 26.48 0.99 7.16
N TYR A 25 25.96 -0.23 6.99
CA TYR A 25 25.22 -0.61 5.77
C TYR A 25 23.93 0.21 5.62
N LEU A 26 23.13 0.35 6.68
CA LEU A 26 21.91 1.19 6.66
C LEU A 26 22.26 2.66 6.35
N ILE A 27 23.34 3.18 6.93
CA ILE A 27 23.81 4.54 6.63
C ILE A 27 24.21 4.65 5.15
N SER A 28 24.90 3.65 4.59
CA SER A 28 25.28 3.66 3.20
C SER A 28 24.08 3.63 2.25
N LEU A 29 23.04 2.87 2.58
CA LEU A 29 21.78 2.87 1.84
C LEU A 29 21.07 4.22 1.92
N GLU A 30 21.09 4.87 3.09
CA GLU A 30 20.46 6.18 3.29
C GLU A 30 21.20 7.32 2.58
N LEU A 31 22.52 7.18 2.42
CA LEU A 31 23.34 8.15 1.68
C LEU A 31 23.32 7.92 0.15
N ALA A 32 22.76 6.78 -0.30
CA ALA A 32 22.60 6.53 -1.72
C ALA A 32 21.63 7.54 -2.33
N VAL A 33 22.05 8.17 -3.42
CA VAL A 33 21.21 9.10 -4.17
C VAL A 33 20.48 8.29 -5.24
N PRO A 34 19.14 8.29 -5.26
CA PRO A 34 18.40 7.69 -6.36
C PRO A 34 18.80 8.27 -7.71
N SER A 35 18.86 7.43 -8.74
CA SER A 35 19.20 7.84 -10.10
C SER A 35 18.06 8.58 -10.82
N THR A 36 16.87 8.60 -10.23
CA THR A 36 15.66 9.19 -10.77
C THR A 36 15.15 10.32 -9.90
N HIS A 37 14.15 11.04 -10.36
CA HIS A 37 13.58 12.18 -9.65
C HIS A 37 12.97 11.77 -8.28
N VAL A 38 13.11 12.62 -7.27
CA VAL A 38 12.64 12.35 -5.90
C VAL A 38 11.98 13.58 -5.31
N PHE A 39 10.75 13.39 -4.81
CA PHE A 39 10.16 14.32 -3.85
C PHE A 39 10.55 13.86 -2.44
N SER A 40 11.32 14.66 -1.71
CA SER A 40 11.62 14.36 -0.33
C SER A 40 10.88 15.31 0.61
N TYR A 41 10.35 14.76 1.70
CA TYR A 41 9.57 15.55 2.65
C TYR A 41 9.80 15.13 4.10
N HIS A 42 9.54 16.05 5.01
CA HIS A 42 9.58 15.84 6.45
C HIS A 42 8.17 15.66 7.00
N SER A 43 8.01 14.67 7.86
CA SER A 43 6.70 14.32 8.40
C SER A 43 6.67 14.32 9.94
N SER A 44 5.45 14.27 10.49
CA SER A 44 5.22 14.12 11.93
C SER A 44 5.43 12.69 12.43
N GLY A 45 5.33 11.67 11.55
CA GLY A 45 5.40 10.25 11.86
C GLY A 45 6.51 9.50 11.11
N PHE A 46 6.76 8.26 11.51
CA PHE A 46 7.79 7.40 10.89
C PHE A 46 7.25 6.57 9.74
N PHE A 47 5.92 6.36 9.67
CA PHE A 47 5.32 5.44 8.71
C PHE A 47 4.21 6.12 7.91
N ARG A 48 4.38 6.12 6.57
CA ARG A 48 3.43 6.62 5.57
C ARG A 48 3.17 5.50 4.57
N GLU A 49 2.02 4.87 4.67
CA GLU A 49 1.75 3.65 3.91
C GLU A 49 1.41 3.96 2.47
N CYS A 50 0.49 4.88 2.20
CA CYS A 50 0.04 5.17 0.85
C CYS A 50 0.21 6.64 0.48
N ALA A 51 0.58 6.89 -0.76
CA ALA A 51 0.59 8.22 -1.37
C ALA A 51 -0.17 8.19 -2.71
N LYS A 52 -1.09 9.14 -2.93
CA LYS A 52 -1.81 9.33 -4.19
C LYS A 52 -1.72 10.78 -4.65
N TRP A 53 -1.46 10.97 -5.94
CA TRP A 53 -1.45 12.29 -6.55
C TRP A 53 -2.87 12.80 -6.76
N ASP A 54 -3.17 13.94 -6.19
CA ASP A 54 -4.37 14.74 -6.43
C ASP A 54 -4.07 15.77 -7.53
N ASP A 55 -4.48 15.47 -8.76
CA ASP A 55 -4.21 16.29 -9.95
C ASP A 55 -4.92 17.66 -9.91
N VAL A 56 -6.11 17.73 -9.30
CA VAL A 56 -6.87 18.97 -9.12
C VAL A 56 -6.27 19.83 -8.02
N GLY A 57 -5.98 19.21 -6.86
CA GLY A 57 -5.35 19.90 -5.73
C GLY A 57 -3.85 20.15 -5.93
N ARG A 58 -3.21 19.57 -6.96
CA ARG A 58 -1.77 19.70 -7.28
C ARG A 58 -0.89 19.31 -6.09
N ARG A 59 -1.21 18.18 -5.43
CA ARG A 59 -0.59 17.71 -4.21
C ARG A 59 -0.55 16.19 -4.14
N PHE A 60 0.36 15.64 -3.35
CA PHE A 60 0.27 14.25 -2.91
C PHE A 60 -0.55 14.20 -1.62
N LEU A 61 -1.50 13.29 -1.54
CA LEU A 61 -2.19 12.91 -0.32
C LEU A 61 -1.50 11.69 0.26
N VAL A 62 -1.20 11.69 1.55
CA VAL A 62 -0.48 10.60 2.23
C VAL A 62 -1.25 10.13 3.46
N SER A 63 -1.31 8.81 3.65
CA SER A 63 -1.95 8.19 4.80
C SER A 63 -0.97 7.98 5.96
N PHE A 64 -1.45 8.15 7.19
CA PHE A 64 -0.66 8.02 8.42
C PHE A 64 -0.84 6.63 9.03
N MET A 65 0.15 5.75 8.82
CA MET A 65 0.12 4.41 9.40
C MET A 65 0.37 4.43 10.91
N ASP A 66 1.07 5.42 11.41
CA ASP A 66 1.47 5.54 12.82
C ASP A 66 0.60 6.51 13.64
N GLY A 67 -0.70 6.52 13.43
CA GLY A 67 -1.57 7.35 14.28
C GLY A 67 -2.90 7.79 13.67
N GLY A 68 -3.26 7.25 12.53
CA GLY A 68 -4.50 7.58 11.82
C GLY A 68 -4.54 9.03 11.31
N GLY A 69 -5.07 9.21 10.14
CA GLY A 69 -5.19 10.52 9.50
C GLY A 69 -4.62 10.57 8.09
N VAL A 70 -4.70 11.75 7.51
CA VAL A 70 -4.22 12.03 6.15
C VAL A 70 -3.52 13.38 6.13
N GLY A 71 -2.43 13.47 5.40
CA GLY A 71 -1.72 14.71 5.14
C GLY A 71 -1.58 15.01 3.66
N GLU A 72 -1.09 16.19 3.37
CA GLU A 72 -0.70 16.59 2.03
C GLU A 72 0.75 17.00 1.94
N ILE A 73 1.31 16.83 0.76
CA ILE A 73 2.61 17.33 0.36
C ILE A 73 2.42 18.10 -0.94
N VAL A 74 2.67 19.41 -0.91
CA VAL A 74 2.55 20.26 -2.08
C VAL A 74 3.94 20.44 -2.69
N PRO A 75 4.20 19.93 -3.92
CA PRO A 75 5.43 20.21 -4.65
C PRO A 75 5.62 21.71 -4.85
N LYS A 76 6.88 22.17 -4.77
CA LYS A 76 7.29 23.55 -4.95
C LYS A 76 8.44 23.59 -5.95
N ASP A 77 9.05 24.76 -6.13
CA ASP A 77 10.22 24.96 -7.00
C ASP A 77 11.42 24.08 -6.61
N SER A 78 11.50 23.70 -5.32
CA SER A 78 12.45 22.70 -4.81
C SER A 78 11.68 21.49 -4.33
N ASP A 79 12.01 20.32 -4.86
CA ASP A 79 11.38 19.04 -4.51
C ASP A 79 12.06 18.34 -3.32
N ASP A 80 13.03 19.02 -2.67
CA ASP A 80 13.70 18.55 -1.46
C ASP A 80 13.26 19.33 -0.22
N GLY A 81 13.11 18.59 0.88
CA GLY A 81 12.76 19.17 2.18
C GLY A 81 11.34 19.73 2.27
N LEU A 82 10.44 19.25 1.43
CA LEU A 82 9.01 19.57 1.51
C LEU A 82 8.47 19.23 2.91
N LYS A 83 7.36 19.84 3.29
CA LYS A 83 6.72 19.56 4.57
C LYS A 83 5.35 18.94 4.37
N GLU A 84 5.10 17.88 5.14
CA GLU A 84 3.76 17.33 5.29
C GLU A 84 2.89 18.27 6.11
N VAL A 85 1.69 18.53 5.64
CA VAL A 85 0.65 19.27 6.37
C VAL A 85 -0.50 18.30 6.65
N THR A 86 -0.89 18.18 7.92
CA THR A 86 -2.02 17.33 8.32
C THR A 86 -3.34 17.95 7.86
N LEU A 87 -4.13 17.20 7.09
CA LEU A 87 -5.46 17.58 6.60
C LEU A 87 -6.58 16.97 7.45
N VAL A 88 -6.40 15.70 7.81
CA VAL A 88 -7.37 14.94 8.61
C VAL A 88 -6.67 14.40 9.85
N LYS A 89 -7.26 14.69 11.01
CA LYS A 89 -6.95 14.09 12.30
C LYS A 89 -8.28 13.72 12.97
N ASP A 90 -8.73 12.51 12.70
CA ASP A 90 -10.04 12.04 13.15
C ASP A 90 -9.92 11.34 14.51
N ILE A 91 -10.63 11.87 15.51
CA ILE A 91 -10.56 11.37 16.89
C ILE A 91 -11.13 9.95 17.00
N ASP A 92 -12.12 9.60 16.18
CA ASP A 92 -12.72 8.26 16.19
C ASP A 92 -11.77 7.20 15.62
N LEU A 93 -10.72 7.63 14.91
CA LEU A 93 -9.69 6.77 14.36
C LEU A 93 -8.38 6.80 15.16
N ALA A 94 -8.36 7.51 16.27
CA ALA A 94 -7.16 7.65 17.11
C ALA A 94 -6.65 6.27 17.56
N GLY A 95 -5.33 6.03 17.38
CA GLY A 95 -4.69 4.76 17.71
C GLY A 95 -4.77 3.69 16.62
N ASN A 96 -5.54 3.92 15.54
CA ASN A 96 -5.57 3.05 14.36
C ASN A 96 -4.66 3.62 13.27
N ALA A 97 -4.31 2.78 12.29
CA ALA A 97 -3.56 3.18 11.11
C ALA A 97 -4.50 3.58 9.98
N SER A 98 -4.17 4.67 9.29
CA SER A 98 -4.68 4.95 7.95
C SER A 98 -3.73 4.31 6.94
N LEU A 99 -4.25 3.48 6.06
CA LEU A 99 -3.51 2.64 5.12
C LEU A 99 -3.80 3.08 3.67
N GLY A 100 -4.23 2.19 2.80
CA GLY A 100 -4.54 2.50 1.42
C GLY A 100 -5.56 3.63 1.28
N ILE A 101 -5.37 4.49 0.29
CA ILE A 101 -6.27 5.60 -0.03
C ILE A 101 -6.66 5.61 -1.51
N ALA A 102 -7.90 5.99 -1.79
CA ALA A 102 -8.39 6.19 -3.15
C ALA A 102 -9.10 7.53 -3.30
N ILE A 103 -8.81 8.23 -4.40
CA ILE A 103 -9.45 9.49 -4.74
C ILE A 103 -10.65 9.22 -5.65
N ASP A 104 -11.87 9.37 -5.15
CA ASP A 104 -13.10 9.36 -5.93
C ASP A 104 -13.40 10.78 -6.44
N ARG A 105 -12.84 11.09 -7.59
CA ARG A 105 -12.90 12.42 -8.16
C ARG A 105 -14.33 12.81 -8.56
N VAL A 106 -15.11 11.86 -9.07
CA VAL A 106 -16.49 12.08 -9.49
C VAL A 106 -17.35 12.59 -8.33
N ARG A 107 -17.08 12.10 -7.12
CA ARG A 107 -17.83 12.46 -5.90
C ARG A 107 -17.06 13.40 -4.97
N ASN A 108 -15.92 13.91 -5.44
CA ASN A 108 -15.06 14.84 -4.70
C ASN A 108 -14.73 14.35 -3.29
N ARG A 109 -14.33 13.07 -3.14
CA ARG A 109 -14.04 12.47 -1.84
C ARG A 109 -12.77 11.64 -1.85
N LEU A 110 -12.14 11.54 -0.69
CA LEU A 110 -11.06 10.61 -0.38
C LEU A 110 -11.61 9.46 0.42
N LEU A 111 -11.33 8.24 -0.01
CA LEU A 111 -11.59 7.01 0.72
C LEU A 111 -10.30 6.58 1.40
N VAL A 112 -10.39 6.11 2.66
CA VAL A 112 -9.25 5.73 3.50
C VAL A 112 -9.56 4.41 4.18
N ALA A 113 -8.76 3.37 3.90
CA ALA A 113 -8.79 2.12 4.65
C ALA A 113 -8.13 2.34 6.02
N VAL A 114 -8.75 1.80 7.07
CA VAL A 114 -8.31 1.98 8.46
C VAL A 114 -8.28 0.65 9.17
N ALA A 115 -7.18 0.37 9.88
CA ALA A 115 -7.03 -0.87 10.65
C ALA A 115 -6.29 -0.68 11.97
N ASP A 116 -6.56 -1.59 12.91
CA ASP A 116 -5.78 -1.77 14.13
C ASP A 116 -4.52 -2.61 13.80
N LEU A 117 -3.35 -1.98 13.81
CA LEU A 117 -2.08 -2.61 13.47
C LEU A 117 -1.69 -3.76 14.42
N LEU A 118 -2.00 -3.64 15.69
CA LEU A 118 -1.51 -4.55 16.72
C LEU A 118 -2.51 -5.66 17.04
N GLY A 119 -3.77 -5.29 17.20
CA GLY A 119 -4.84 -6.21 17.58
C GLY A 119 -5.40 -6.99 16.40
N ASN A 120 -5.40 -6.41 15.22
CA ASN A 120 -6.08 -6.91 14.00
C ASN A 120 -7.56 -7.22 14.28
N ARG A 121 -8.25 -6.33 15.01
CA ARG A 121 -9.65 -6.51 15.41
C ARG A 121 -10.57 -5.41 14.93
N TYR A 122 -10.00 -4.29 14.51
CA TYR A 122 -10.73 -3.17 13.95
C TYR A 122 -10.34 -2.96 12.50
N SER A 123 -11.34 -2.86 11.64
CA SER A 123 -11.21 -2.50 10.24
C SER A 123 -12.36 -1.59 9.86
N ALA A 124 -12.08 -0.51 9.16
CA ALA A 124 -13.07 0.45 8.72
C ALA A 124 -12.69 1.08 7.38
N LEU A 125 -13.69 1.67 6.73
CA LEU A 125 -13.53 2.58 5.60
C LEU A 125 -14.05 3.95 6.01
N ALA A 126 -13.19 4.96 5.98
CA ALA A 126 -13.58 6.36 6.16
C ALA A 126 -13.65 7.08 4.81
N ALA A 127 -14.56 8.03 4.67
CA ALA A 127 -14.64 8.92 3.52
C ALA A 127 -14.62 10.39 3.97
N TYR A 128 -13.81 11.20 3.29
CA TYR A 128 -13.68 12.63 3.56
C TYR A 128 -13.92 13.44 2.29
N ASP A 129 -14.62 14.55 2.42
CA ASP A 129 -14.79 15.53 1.34
C ASP A 129 -13.45 16.21 1.03
N LEU A 130 -13.02 16.23 -0.22
CA LEU A 130 -11.71 16.74 -0.64
C LEU A 130 -11.57 18.26 -0.54
N SER A 131 -12.69 19.00 -0.45
CA SER A 131 -12.69 20.45 -0.35
C SER A 131 -12.68 20.94 1.09
N THR A 132 -13.42 20.25 1.97
CA THR A 132 -13.66 20.67 3.35
C THR A 132 -12.97 19.80 4.39
N TRP A 133 -12.50 18.63 4.01
CA TRP A 133 -11.93 17.58 4.86
C TRP A 133 -12.88 17.08 5.96
N ARG A 134 -14.18 17.34 5.81
CA ARG A 134 -15.19 16.79 6.70
C ARG A 134 -15.43 15.33 6.38
N ARG A 135 -15.55 14.51 7.42
CA ARG A 135 -15.91 13.10 7.25
C ARG A 135 -17.35 12.99 6.73
N LEU A 136 -17.50 12.25 5.62
CA LEU A 136 -18.78 11.93 5.00
C LEU A 136 -19.41 10.70 5.64
N PHE A 137 -18.60 9.66 5.89
CA PHE A 137 -19.01 8.47 6.62
C PHE A 137 -17.80 7.76 7.24
N LEU A 138 -18.10 6.87 8.19
CA LEU A 138 -17.19 5.85 8.73
C LEU A 138 -17.95 4.53 8.74
N ALA A 139 -17.55 3.60 7.88
CA ALA A 139 -18.11 2.27 7.77
C ALA A 139 -17.22 1.28 8.52
N GLU A 140 -17.71 0.73 9.63
CA GLU A 140 -17.03 -0.38 10.30
C GLU A 140 -17.18 -1.66 9.47
N LEU A 141 -16.05 -2.33 9.21
CA LEU A 141 -15.94 -3.54 8.38
C LEU A 141 -15.68 -4.80 9.22
N SER A 142 -15.08 -4.61 10.39
CA SER A 142 -14.87 -5.68 11.36
C SER A 142 -16.20 -6.10 11.95
N GLY A 143 -16.54 -7.40 11.86
CA GLY A 143 -17.71 -7.93 12.54
C GLY A 143 -17.51 -8.05 14.06
N HIS A 144 -18.60 -8.26 14.81
CA HIS A 144 -18.55 -8.45 16.27
C HIS A 144 -17.93 -9.80 16.70
N GLY A 145 -17.28 -10.51 15.79
CA GLY A 145 -16.66 -11.82 16.01
C GLY A 145 -15.22 -11.75 16.55
N LYS A 146 -14.64 -12.96 16.74
CA LYS A 146 -13.20 -13.10 17.10
C LYS A 146 -12.27 -13.15 15.87
N GLU A 147 -12.82 -13.00 14.68
CA GLU A 147 -12.05 -13.01 13.43
C GLU A 147 -11.06 -11.83 13.42
N LYS A 148 -9.82 -12.14 13.05
CA LYS A 148 -8.82 -11.10 12.84
C LYS A 148 -9.02 -10.50 11.45
N THR A 149 -9.09 -9.19 11.37
CA THR A 149 -9.27 -8.43 10.14
C THR A 149 -8.25 -7.32 10.02
N PHE A 150 -7.90 -6.96 8.80
CA PHE A 150 -6.97 -5.89 8.52
C PHE A 150 -7.33 -5.23 7.18
N ALA A 151 -8.13 -4.16 7.23
CA ALA A 151 -8.46 -3.37 6.05
C ALA A 151 -7.18 -2.69 5.55
N ASP A 152 -6.76 -3.00 4.32
CA ASP A 152 -5.45 -2.62 3.84
C ASP A 152 -5.53 -1.59 2.69
N ASP A 153 -6.07 -1.94 1.54
CA ASP A 153 -6.18 -1.03 0.41
C ASP A 153 -7.61 -0.90 -0.11
N VAL A 154 -7.88 0.12 -0.92
CA VAL A 154 -9.22 0.45 -1.39
C VAL A 154 -9.24 0.87 -2.85
N ALA A 155 -10.19 0.33 -3.61
CA ALA A 155 -10.55 0.78 -4.96
C ALA A 155 -12.00 1.26 -5.00
N VAL A 156 -12.34 2.09 -5.98
CA VAL A 156 -13.71 2.62 -6.19
C VAL A 156 -14.15 2.37 -7.62
N ASP A 157 -15.40 1.89 -7.79
CA ASP A 157 -16.02 1.71 -9.09
C ASP A 157 -16.69 3.00 -9.62
N GLU A 158 -17.16 2.97 -10.84
CA GLU A 158 -17.84 4.12 -11.49
C GLU A 158 -19.12 4.55 -10.76
N GLN A 159 -19.80 3.61 -10.08
CA GLN A 159 -20.99 3.88 -9.29
C GLN A 159 -20.66 4.47 -7.91
N GLY A 160 -19.39 4.47 -7.52
CA GLY A 160 -18.88 4.97 -6.25
C GLY A 160 -18.93 3.92 -5.13
N ASN A 161 -19.12 2.64 -5.46
CA ASN A 161 -18.91 1.60 -4.45
C ASN A 161 -17.41 1.41 -4.21
N ALA A 162 -17.06 1.26 -2.96
CA ALA A 162 -15.68 0.98 -2.56
C ALA A 162 -15.48 -0.52 -2.32
N TYR A 163 -14.31 -1.01 -2.69
CA TYR A 163 -13.87 -2.39 -2.45
C TYR A 163 -12.60 -2.33 -1.61
N VAL A 164 -12.66 -2.90 -0.41
CA VAL A 164 -11.57 -2.85 0.58
C VAL A 164 -11.01 -4.24 0.79
N THR A 165 -9.71 -4.40 0.62
CA THR A 165 -9.03 -5.68 0.87
C THR A 165 -8.82 -5.94 2.35
N ASP A 166 -8.88 -7.22 2.74
CA ASP A 166 -8.51 -7.70 4.07
C ASP A 166 -7.22 -8.54 3.96
N ALA A 167 -6.12 -7.94 4.40
CA ALA A 167 -4.81 -8.59 4.37
C ALA A 167 -4.66 -9.71 5.41
N LYS A 168 -5.65 -9.91 6.29
CA LYS A 168 -5.62 -10.93 7.35
C LYS A 168 -6.65 -12.04 7.16
N ALA A 169 -7.89 -11.69 6.82
CA ALA A 169 -8.97 -12.67 6.64
C ALA A 169 -9.21 -13.06 5.18
N SER A 170 -8.35 -12.62 4.25
CA SER A 170 -8.38 -13.03 2.83
C SER A 170 -9.76 -12.84 2.19
N LYS A 171 -10.31 -11.65 2.31
CA LYS A 171 -11.62 -11.26 1.77
C LYS A 171 -11.63 -9.82 1.29
N ILE A 172 -12.67 -9.41 0.59
CA ILE A 172 -12.85 -8.05 0.12
C ILE A 172 -14.24 -7.59 0.53
N TRP A 173 -14.34 -6.45 1.21
CA TRP A 173 -15.62 -5.84 1.53
C TRP A 173 -16.07 -4.90 0.40
N LYS A 174 -17.35 -4.97 0.04
CA LYS A 174 -17.99 -3.95 -0.79
C LYS A 174 -18.81 -3.01 0.09
N VAL A 175 -18.51 -1.73 0.00
CA VAL A 175 -19.23 -0.65 0.67
C VAL A 175 -19.90 0.22 -0.38
N ASP A 176 -21.17 0.57 -0.20
CA ASP A 176 -21.87 1.42 -1.15
C ASP A 176 -21.41 2.89 -1.07
N VAL A 177 -21.92 3.70 -1.98
CA VAL A 177 -21.60 5.14 -2.08
C VAL A 177 -21.89 5.93 -0.80
N ASN A 178 -22.80 5.44 0.05
CA ASN A 178 -23.24 6.07 1.30
C ASN A 178 -22.50 5.53 2.54
N GLY A 179 -21.57 4.59 2.37
CA GLY A 179 -20.81 4.00 3.48
C GLY A 179 -21.47 2.76 4.11
N LYS A 180 -22.49 2.16 3.46
CA LYS A 180 -23.09 0.93 3.96
C LYS A 180 -22.33 -0.28 3.44
N LEU A 181 -21.92 -1.19 4.34
CA LEU A 181 -21.40 -2.50 3.97
C LEU A 181 -22.51 -3.30 3.26
N VAL A 182 -22.27 -3.69 2.00
CA VAL A 182 -23.24 -4.38 1.14
C VAL A 182 -23.05 -5.88 1.23
N TYR A 183 -21.84 -6.37 0.96
CA TYR A 183 -21.47 -7.78 1.04
C TYR A 183 -19.95 -7.94 1.12
N THR A 184 -19.53 -9.17 1.33
CA THR A 184 -18.11 -9.56 1.33
C THR A 184 -17.86 -10.57 0.22
N ILE A 185 -16.78 -10.35 -0.54
CA ILE A 185 -16.28 -11.27 -1.56
C ILE A 185 -15.30 -12.21 -0.87
N THR A 186 -15.55 -13.50 -1.00
CA THR A 186 -14.66 -14.56 -0.51
C THR A 186 -14.39 -15.56 -1.63
N SER A 187 -13.23 -16.19 -1.63
CA SER A 187 -12.91 -17.29 -2.53
C SER A 187 -11.86 -18.20 -1.90
N PRO A 188 -11.93 -19.52 -2.10
CA PRO A 188 -10.86 -20.44 -1.71
C PRO A 188 -9.50 -20.09 -2.35
N LEU A 189 -9.52 -19.43 -3.51
CA LEU A 189 -8.30 -18.98 -4.20
C LEU A 189 -7.51 -17.92 -3.40
N PHE A 190 -8.18 -17.15 -2.54
CA PHE A 190 -7.54 -16.13 -1.71
C PHE A 190 -6.71 -16.71 -0.56
N THR A 191 -6.76 -18.03 -0.36
CA THR A 191 -5.99 -18.71 0.69
C THR A 191 -5.12 -19.81 0.05
N PRO A 192 -4.04 -19.43 -0.66
CA PRO A 192 -3.18 -20.40 -1.29
C PRO A 192 -2.51 -21.32 -0.26
N PRO A 193 -2.16 -22.57 -0.64
CA PRO A 193 -1.53 -23.52 0.27
C PRO A 193 -0.24 -23.00 0.92
N GLY A 194 0.01 -23.37 2.16
CA GLY A 194 1.18 -22.99 2.93
C GLY A 194 0.91 -21.80 3.85
N TRP A 195 1.12 -22.01 5.16
CA TRP A 195 0.86 -20.98 6.19
C TRP A 195 1.62 -19.67 5.95
N TYR A 196 2.85 -19.76 5.44
CA TYR A 196 3.70 -18.60 5.14
C TYR A 196 3.15 -17.75 4.02
N ASN A 197 2.41 -18.33 3.06
CA ASN A 197 1.78 -17.57 1.99
C ASN A 197 0.68 -16.64 2.51
N ASN A 198 0.09 -16.92 3.66
CA ASN A 198 -1.05 -16.21 4.22
C ASN A 198 -0.67 -15.30 5.41
N LEU A 199 0.61 -14.95 5.57
CA LEU A 199 1.04 -14.01 6.60
C LEU A 199 0.54 -12.59 6.34
N VAL A 200 0.62 -12.14 5.07
CA VAL A 200 -0.09 -10.98 4.53
C VAL A 200 -0.74 -11.44 3.24
N ALA A 201 -2.05 -11.40 3.20
CA ALA A 201 -2.87 -11.95 2.13
C ALA A 201 -3.21 -10.90 1.06
N LEU A 202 -4.49 -10.58 0.88
CA LEU A 202 -4.93 -9.59 -0.10
C LEU A 202 -4.51 -8.19 0.34
N ASN A 203 -3.86 -7.47 -0.57
CA ASN A 203 -3.31 -6.15 -0.33
C ASN A 203 -3.78 -5.19 -1.43
N GLY A 204 -2.89 -4.64 -2.26
CA GLY A 204 -3.23 -3.70 -3.29
C GLY A 204 -4.40 -4.12 -4.18
N ILE A 205 -5.29 -3.18 -4.47
CA ILE A 205 -6.50 -3.39 -5.26
C ILE A 205 -6.73 -2.21 -6.20
N ILE A 206 -7.13 -2.51 -7.44
CA ILE A 206 -7.58 -1.50 -8.40
C ILE A 206 -8.90 -1.93 -9.06
N TYR A 207 -9.70 -0.92 -9.44
CA TYR A 207 -10.84 -1.10 -10.32
C TYR A 207 -10.41 -0.85 -11.77
N HIS A 208 -10.71 -1.81 -12.64
CA HIS A 208 -10.44 -1.70 -14.07
C HIS A 208 -11.66 -1.13 -14.79
N PRO A 209 -11.49 -0.23 -15.79
CA PRO A 209 -12.61 0.38 -16.52
C PRO A 209 -13.58 -0.61 -17.18
N ASP A 210 -13.11 -1.82 -17.50
CA ASP A 210 -13.95 -2.88 -18.07
C ASP A 210 -14.83 -3.60 -17.02
N GLY A 211 -14.93 -3.09 -15.78
CA GLY A 211 -15.87 -3.57 -14.78
C GLY A 211 -15.41 -4.75 -13.94
N PHE A 212 -14.12 -4.87 -13.66
CA PHE A 212 -13.54 -5.88 -12.78
C PHE A 212 -12.48 -5.31 -11.84
N LEU A 213 -12.15 -6.05 -10.80
CA LEU A 213 -11.04 -5.72 -9.90
C LEU A 213 -9.80 -6.54 -10.25
N ILE A 214 -8.63 -5.94 -10.05
CA ILE A 214 -7.35 -6.66 -9.97
C ILE A 214 -6.82 -6.51 -8.56
N VAL A 215 -6.40 -7.62 -7.94
CA VAL A 215 -5.96 -7.67 -6.54
C VAL A 215 -4.67 -8.49 -6.44
N ILE A 216 -3.69 -7.96 -5.72
CA ILE A 216 -2.44 -8.67 -5.40
C ILE A 216 -2.54 -9.38 -4.06
N HIS A 217 -1.97 -10.58 -3.97
CA HIS A 217 -1.75 -11.29 -2.73
C HIS A 217 -0.27 -11.26 -2.37
N THR A 218 0.10 -10.51 -1.35
CA THR A 218 1.48 -10.11 -1.06
C THR A 218 2.44 -11.29 -0.95
N PHE A 219 2.17 -12.25 -0.08
CA PHE A 219 3.14 -13.31 0.19
C PHE A 219 3.18 -14.42 -0.85
N SER A 220 2.07 -14.71 -1.53
CA SER A 220 2.08 -15.69 -2.63
C SER A 220 2.55 -15.07 -3.95
N GLY A 221 2.33 -13.78 -4.14
CA GLY A 221 2.57 -13.08 -5.41
C GLY A 221 1.51 -13.37 -6.46
N PHE A 222 0.37 -13.96 -6.09
CA PHE A 222 -0.73 -14.19 -7.02
C PHE A 222 -1.46 -12.89 -7.31
N LEU A 223 -1.86 -12.73 -8.56
CA LEU A 223 -2.70 -11.64 -9.02
C LEU A 223 -4.06 -12.21 -9.38
N TYR A 224 -5.12 -11.61 -8.84
CA TYR A 224 -6.49 -12.07 -9.06
C TYR A 224 -7.26 -11.06 -9.89
N LYS A 225 -8.10 -11.57 -10.81
CA LYS A 225 -9.15 -10.83 -11.48
C LYS A 225 -10.49 -11.23 -10.86
N ILE A 226 -11.35 -10.24 -10.57
CA ILE A 226 -12.66 -10.43 -9.96
C ILE A 226 -13.68 -9.69 -10.81
N ASP A 227 -14.50 -10.41 -11.56
CA ASP A 227 -15.54 -9.83 -12.40
C ASP A 227 -16.71 -9.30 -11.55
N LEU A 228 -17.04 -8.02 -11.70
CA LEU A 228 -18.14 -7.35 -10.98
C LEU A 228 -19.46 -7.33 -11.77
N THR A 229 -19.46 -7.85 -13.00
CA THR A 229 -20.62 -7.82 -13.89
C THR A 229 -21.80 -8.60 -13.33
N ASN A 230 -22.98 -7.97 -13.33
CA ASN A 230 -24.28 -8.47 -12.93
C ASN A 230 -24.50 -8.70 -11.43
N GLY A 231 -24.63 -7.60 -10.69
CA GLY A 231 -25.38 -7.45 -9.41
C GLY A 231 -25.41 -8.66 -8.49
N ASP A 232 -25.31 -8.42 -7.25
CA ASP A 232 -25.91 -9.09 -6.14
C ASP A 232 -25.26 -10.31 -5.48
N ILE A 233 -24.30 -10.97 -5.87
CA ILE A 233 -23.50 -11.92 -5.06
C ILE A 233 -22.38 -12.47 -5.94
N ILE A 234 -21.17 -12.07 -5.66
CA ILE A 234 -20.01 -12.65 -6.35
C ILE A 234 -19.82 -14.08 -5.81
N ARG A 235 -20.13 -15.05 -6.67
CA ARG A 235 -19.87 -16.47 -6.42
C ARG A 235 -18.41 -16.78 -6.77
N ASP A 236 -17.87 -17.85 -6.24
CA ASP A 236 -16.50 -18.31 -6.44
C ASP A 236 -16.02 -18.35 -7.90
N ASN A 237 -16.93 -18.60 -8.85
CA ASN A 237 -16.60 -18.66 -10.28
C ASN A 237 -16.28 -17.31 -10.94
N LYS A 238 -16.41 -16.20 -10.21
CA LYS A 238 -16.04 -14.85 -10.70
C LYS A 238 -14.62 -14.43 -10.32
N VAL A 239 -13.95 -15.20 -9.47
CA VAL A 239 -12.55 -14.98 -9.10
C VAL A 239 -11.67 -15.90 -9.93
N THR A 240 -10.70 -15.33 -10.62
CA THR A 240 -9.71 -16.09 -11.40
C THR A 240 -8.30 -15.64 -11.05
N VAL A 241 -7.35 -16.56 -11.11
CA VAL A 241 -5.92 -16.24 -11.01
C VAL A 241 -5.46 -15.76 -12.38
N ILE A 242 -4.80 -14.61 -12.43
CA ILE A 242 -4.11 -14.13 -13.62
C ILE A 242 -2.77 -14.87 -13.67
N ASP A 243 -2.53 -15.63 -14.75
CA ASP A 243 -1.26 -16.32 -14.95
C ASP A 243 -0.19 -15.32 -15.37
N VAL A 244 0.78 -15.08 -14.48
CA VAL A 244 1.83 -14.05 -14.66
C VAL A 244 3.16 -14.73 -14.99
N SER A 245 3.69 -14.41 -16.16
CA SER A 245 5.01 -14.85 -16.62
C SER A 245 6.08 -13.74 -16.43
N GLY A 246 7.35 -14.07 -16.67
CA GLY A 246 8.45 -13.10 -16.69
C GLY A 246 8.99 -12.68 -15.32
N GLY A 247 8.41 -13.16 -14.21
CA GLY A 247 8.92 -12.85 -12.87
C GLY A 247 7.91 -13.08 -11.77
N THR A 248 8.37 -13.07 -10.53
CA THR A 248 7.50 -13.19 -9.35
C THR A 248 6.98 -11.83 -8.91
N LEU A 249 5.72 -11.80 -8.44
CA LEU A 249 5.11 -10.63 -7.80
C LEU A 249 5.10 -10.75 -6.27
N ARG A 250 5.80 -11.70 -5.69
CA ARG A 250 5.94 -11.82 -4.23
C ARG A 250 6.42 -10.53 -3.60
N PHE A 251 5.83 -10.21 -2.45
CA PHE A 251 6.03 -8.95 -1.73
C PHE A 251 5.55 -7.72 -2.51
N GLY A 252 4.67 -7.95 -3.50
CA GLY A 252 3.84 -6.90 -4.06
C GLY A 252 2.89 -6.37 -3.01
N ASP A 253 2.72 -5.06 -3.01
CA ASP A 253 1.94 -4.29 -2.04
C ASP A 253 0.84 -3.52 -2.80
N GLY A 254 0.89 -2.21 -2.91
CA GLY A 254 -0.11 -1.43 -3.65
C GLY A 254 -0.06 -1.62 -5.17
N LEU A 255 -1.21 -1.41 -5.79
CA LEU A 255 -1.37 -1.43 -7.24
C LEU A 255 -1.68 -0.04 -7.78
N GLU A 256 -1.20 0.25 -9.00
CA GLU A 256 -1.56 1.46 -9.74
C GLU A 256 -1.85 1.13 -11.20
N LEU A 257 -3.01 1.58 -11.71
CA LEU A 257 -3.41 1.38 -13.11
C LEU A 257 -2.78 2.48 -13.99
N LEU A 258 -1.93 2.10 -14.93
CA LEU A 258 -1.34 3.05 -15.89
C LEU A 258 -2.17 3.17 -17.17
N SER A 259 -2.76 2.07 -17.59
CA SER A 259 -3.65 1.98 -18.75
C SER A 259 -4.50 0.70 -18.61
N PRO A 260 -5.53 0.48 -19.45
CA PRO A 260 -6.30 -0.75 -19.41
C PRO A 260 -5.49 -2.03 -19.58
N THR A 261 -4.27 -1.95 -20.08
CA THR A 261 -3.39 -3.10 -20.30
C THR A 261 -2.13 -3.12 -19.42
N LYS A 262 -1.94 -2.12 -18.56
CA LYS A 262 -0.70 -1.96 -17.78
C LYS A 262 -0.96 -1.55 -16.35
N ILE A 263 -0.33 -2.25 -15.40
CA ILE A 263 -0.32 -1.88 -13.99
C ILE A 263 1.11 -1.82 -13.45
N VAL A 264 1.29 -1.02 -12.42
CA VAL A 264 2.45 -1.11 -11.53
C VAL A 264 2.05 -1.89 -10.29
N VAL A 265 2.87 -2.87 -9.93
CA VAL A 265 2.86 -3.54 -8.64
C VAL A 265 3.97 -2.93 -7.82
N ALA A 266 3.64 -2.05 -6.88
CA ALA A 266 4.58 -1.52 -5.89
C ALA A 266 5.00 -2.65 -4.96
N GLY A 267 6.25 -2.65 -4.50
CA GLY A 267 6.72 -3.68 -3.59
C GLY A 267 8.24 -3.70 -3.44
N SER A 268 8.70 -4.50 -2.50
CA SER A 268 10.11 -4.64 -2.16
C SER A 268 10.61 -6.06 -2.46
N PRO A 269 11.86 -6.26 -2.91
CA PRO A 269 12.93 -5.26 -3.11
C PRO A 269 12.82 -4.45 -4.41
N SER A 270 11.87 -4.74 -5.27
CA SER A 270 11.64 -4.00 -6.52
C SER A 270 10.17 -3.99 -6.91
N SER A 271 9.69 -2.88 -7.44
CA SER A 271 8.38 -2.75 -8.07
C SER A 271 8.40 -3.32 -9.49
N LYS A 272 7.25 -3.71 -10.01
CA LYS A 272 7.10 -4.38 -11.30
C LYS A 272 6.15 -3.62 -12.20
N LEU A 273 6.48 -3.55 -13.50
CA LEU A 273 5.53 -3.22 -14.54
C LEU A 273 4.95 -4.55 -15.07
N VAL A 274 3.63 -4.66 -15.07
CA VAL A 274 2.91 -5.86 -15.51
C VAL A 274 1.95 -5.48 -16.62
N GLU A 275 1.99 -6.23 -17.73
CA GLU A 275 1.18 -5.98 -18.91
C GLU A 275 0.35 -7.20 -19.30
N SER A 276 -0.89 -6.94 -19.77
CA SER A 276 -1.79 -7.94 -20.31
C SER A 276 -2.33 -7.48 -21.67
N SER A 277 -2.49 -8.41 -22.60
CA SER A 277 -3.08 -8.16 -23.93
C SER A 277 -4.36 -8.95 -24.19
N ASP A 278 -4.85 -9.70 -23.22
CA ASP A 278 -5.98 -10.65 -23.39
C ASP A 278 -7.12 -10.42 -22.39
N GLY A 279 -7.25 -9.19 -21.89
CA GLY A 279 -8.27 -8.82 -20.90
C GLY A 279 -7.96 -9.36 -19.50
N TRP A 280 -6.69 -9.45 -19.16
CA TRP A 280 -6.21 -9.90 -17.83
C TRP A 280 -6.55 -11.37 -17.53
N LYS A 281 -6.51 -12.25 -18.54
CA LYS A 281 -6.48 -13.70 -18.36
C LYS A 281 -5.07 -14.17 -18.06
N THR A 282 -4.11 -13.62 -18.81
CA THR A 282 -2.67 -13.77 -18.58
C THR A 282 -1.99 -12.40 -18.53
N ALA A 283 -0.80 -12.35 -17.96
CA ALA A 283 0.01 -11.14 -17.92
C ALA A 283 1.50 -11.48 -17.94
N SER A 284 2.34 -10.49 -18.17
CA SER A 284 3.79 -10.63 -18.09
C SER A 284 4.43 -9.46 -17.35
N VAL A 285 5.48 -9.74 -16.59
CA VAL A 285 6.36 -8.71 -16.04
C VAL A 285 7.25 -8.23 -17.17
N THR A 286 7.10 -6.97 -17.56
CA THR A 286 7.83 -6.33 -18.67
C THR A 286 8.89 -5.35 -18.22
N GLY A 287 8.87 -4.97 -16.93
CA GLY A 287 9.85 -4.10 -16.34
C GLY A 287 9.93 -4.24 -14.82
N TRP A 288 11.04 -3.79 -14.25
CA TRP A 288 11.22 -3.71 -12.80
C TRP A 288 12.07 -2.51 -12.43
N PHE A 289 11.79 -1.94 -11.28
CA PHE A 289 12.53 -0.80 -10.75
C PHE A 289 12.84 -1.01 -9.27
N SER A 290 14.08 -0.68 -8.87
CA SER A 290 14.51 -0.62 -7.48
C SER A 290 15.18 0.71 -7.21
N SER A 291 14.73 1.43 -6.21
CA SER A 291 15.32 2.70 -5.79
C SER A 291 16.70 2.55 -5.10
N GLY A 292 17.13 1.32 -4.82
CA GLY A 292 18.30 1.04 -3.98
C GLY A 292 18.05 1.19 -2.48
N MET A 293 16.95 1.83 -2.07
CA MET A 293 16.61 2.09 -0.66
C MET A 293 15.69 1.02 -0.09
N VAL A 294 16.09 -0.24 -0.19
CA VAL A 294 15.26 -1.41 0.22
C VAL A 294 14.82 -1.38 1.68
N HIS A 295 15.61 -0.73 2.55
CA HIS A 295 15.32 -0.57 3.98
C HIS A 295 14.10 0.33 4.27
N ARG A 296 13.68 1.15 3.29
CA ARG A 296 12.52 2.04 3.44
C ARG A 296 11.20 1.41 3.05
N LEU A 297 11.20 0.23 2.46
CA LEU A 297 10.06 -0.53 1.97
C LEU A 297 9.14 0.28 1.04
N VAL A 298 8.86 -0.25 -0.12
CA VAL A 298 7.93 0.36 -1.07
C VAL A 298 6.55 -0.25 -0.87
N SER A 299 5.52 0.59 -0.68
CA SER A 299 4.14 0.14 -0.43
C SER A 299 3.14 0.55 -1.50
N SER A 300 3.24 1.73 -2.04
CA SER A 300 2.26 2.20 -3.02
C SER A 300 2.90 2.90 -4.19
N ALA A 301 2.14 3.02 -5.27
CA ALA A 301 2.48 3.78 -6.45
C ALA A 301 1.40 4.81 -6.77
N THR A 302 1.78 5.88 -7.44
CA THR A 302 0.88 6.90 -7.95
C THR A 302 1.41 7.51 -9.24
N VAL A 303 0.53 8.01 -10.09
CA VAL A 303 0.91 8.69 -11.33
C VAL A 303 0.77 10.19 -11.19
N LYS A 304 1.85 10.92 -11.44
CA LYS A 304 1.86 12.37 -11.54
C LYS A 304 2.38 12.78 -12.91
N GLU A 305 1.52 13.41 -13.71
CA GLU A 305 1.89 13.93 -15.05
C GLU A 305 2.56 12.87 -15.95
N GLY A 306 2.00 11.66 -15.96
CA GLY A 306 2.50 10.53 -16.76
C GLY A 306 3.73 9.81 -16.20
N ARG A 307 4.26 10.23 -15.05
CA ARG A 307 5.38 9.60 -14.35
C ARG A 307 4.88 8.82 -13.14
N VAL A 308 5.49 7.66 -12.91
CA VAL A 308 5.16 6.81 -11.76
C VAL A 308 6.03 7.20 -10.58
N TYR A 309 5.45 7.41 -9.41
CA TYR A 309 6.15 7.64 -8.15
C TYR A 309 5.82 6.55 -7.16
N LEU A 310 6.85 5.99 -6.54
CA LEU A 310 6.75 4.96 -5.52
C LEU A 310 6.86 5.59 -4.14
N ASN A 311 5.92 5.28 -3.27
CA ASN A 311 5.96 5.68 -1.87
C ASN A 311 6.84 4.72 -1.06
N HIS A 312 7.70 5.28 -0.23
CA HIS A 312 8.52 4.55 0.73
C HIS A 312 7.96 4.75 2.13
N ILE A 313 7.52 3.65 2.76
CA ILE A 313 6.82 3.67 4.05
C ILE A 313 7.62 4.39 5.13
N VAL A 314 8.94 4.07 5.24
CA VAL A 314 9.75 4.41 6.40
C VAL A 314 10.42 5.77 6.25
N GLY A 315 10.14 6.67 7.18
CA GLY A 315 10.85 7.93 7.35
C GLY A 315 12.10 7.77 8.21
N PHE A 316 13.19 8.45 7.86
CA PHE A 316 14.46 8.35 8.57
C PHE A 316 14.91 9.67 9.20
N GLY A 317 15.73 9.52 10.25
CA GLY A 317 16.34 10.64 10.96
C GLY A 317 15.38 11.37 11.89
N SER A 318 15.87 12.37 12.61
CA SER A 318 15.09 13.15 13.59
C SER A 318 13.91 13.91 12.97
N LYS A 319 14.03 14.31 11.71
CA LYS A 319 12.98 14.99 10.94
C LYS A 319 12.07 14.03 10.17
N LYS A 320 12.26 12.71 10.34
CA LYS A 320 11.48 11.67 9.68
C LYS A 320 11.32 11.94 8.17
N LYS A 321 12.48 12.00 7.47
CA LYS A 321 12.52 12.26 6.02
C LYS A 321 11.95 11.07 5.26
N HIS A 322 10.87 11.28 4.51
CA HIS A 322 10.26 10.35 3.58
C HIS A 322 10.60 10.69 2.14
N MET A 323 10.33 9.77 1.24
CA MET A 323 10.61 9.93 -0.19
C MET A 323 9.51 9.33 -1.05
N LEU A 324 9.18 10.06 -2.13
CA LEU A 324 8.44 9.57 -3.28
C LEU A 324 9.43 9.52 -4.44
N VAL A 325 9.76 8.33 -4.94
CA VAL A 325 10.82 8.11 -5.91
C VAL A 325 10.21 7.77 -7.26
N GLU A 326 10.60 8.49 -8.32
CA GLU A 326 10.19 8.19 -9.69
C GLU A 326 10.71 6.80 -10.09
N ALA A 327 9.81 5.96 -10.59
CA ALA A 327 10.15 4.67 -11.16
C ALA A 327 10.19 4.76 -12.69
N VAL A 328 11.27 4.27 -13.27
CA VAL A 328 11.45 4.12 -14.71
C VAL A 328 11.62 2.63 -14.99
N PHE A 329 10.63 2.05 -15.72
CA PHE A 329 10.56 0.63 -16.02
C PHE A 329 11.09 0.33 -17.42
#